data_9403bd0efe8c2eb7dba73a5027af5039
#
_entry.id   9403bd0efe8c2eb7dba73a5027af5039
#
_cell.length_a   1.000
_cell.length_b   1.000
_cell.length_c   1.000
_cell.angle_alpha   90.00
_cell.angle_beta   90.00
_cell.angle_gamma   90.00
#
_symmetry.space_group_name_H-M   'P 1'
#
loop_
_entity.id
_entity.type
_entity.pdbx_description
1 polymer ?
#
loop_
_entity_poly.entity_id
_entity_poly.type
_entity_poly.pdbx_seq_one_letter_code
_entity_poly.pdbx_strand_id
1 'polypeptide(L)'
;MTPDPYEEFASFARACQPRLLRVAYLICGDAHLAEDLLQSALFKVALRWSRLRDGKPEAYVRTVLYRDAATWWRRLRREVSVASPPEPRMRADSDEVPLRVVLARALSRLTPKQRAVLVLRFFEDHTEARTAQVLGVSVGTVKSQTAVALRRLRQLAPDLSDLVELRGAGGTPRQVAQAGIVHKPARKLAGREGGGQ
;
A
#
# COMPACT_ATOMS: atom_id res chain seq x y z
N MET A 1 36.01 -17.54 -3.23
CA MET A 1 35.50 -17.45 -1.84
C MET A 1 34.00 -17.28 -1.96
N THR A 2 33.24 -18.30 -1.67
CA THR A 2 31.78 -18.28 -1.73
C THR A 2 31.30 -17.43 -0.56
N PRO A 3 30.46 -16.42 -0.78
CA PRO A 3 29.92 -15.62 0.33
C PRO A 3 29.16 -16.51 1.33
N ASP A 4 29.24 -16.16 2.61
CA ASP A 4 28.46 -16.84 3.64
C ASP A 4 26.96 -16.68 3.32
N PRO A 5 26.18 -17.77 3.21
CA PRO A 5 24.75 -17.70 2.94
C PRO A 5 23.98 -16.81 3.92
N TYR A 6 24.46 -16.68 5.16
CA TYR A 6 23.86 -15.81 6.15
C TYR A 6 24.09 -14.32 5.81
N GLU A 7 25.32 -13.94 5.46
CA GLU A 7 25.63 -12.56 5.07
C GLU A 7 24.93 -12.16 3.78
N GLU A 8 24.84 -13.08 2.83
CA GLU A 8 24.11 -12.90 1.58
C GLU A 8 22.60 -12.61 1.85
N PHE A 9 21.96 -13.43 2.69
CA PHE A 9 20.58 -13.19 3.10
C PHE A 9 20.42 -11.88 3.87
N ALA A 10 21.32 -11.57 4.80
CA ALA A 10 21.25 -10.34 5.59
C ALA A 10 21.37 -9.09 4.71
N SER A 11 22.25 -9.13 3.69
CA SER A 11 22.38 -8.06 2.70
C SER A 11 21.10 -7.89 1.88
N PHE A 12 20.55 -8.99 1.37
CA PHE A 12 19.27 -9.00 0.66
C PHE A 12 18.14 -8.42 1.52
N ALA A 13 18.01 -8.89 2.77
CA ALA A 13 16.96 -8.43 3.68
C ALA A 13 17.06 -6.92 3.94
N ARG A 14 18.26 -6.41 4.26
CA ARG A 14 18.49 -4.97 4.44
C ARG A 14 18.11 -4.14 3.21
N ALA A 15 18.43 -4.62 2.02
CA ALA A 15 18.15 -3.92 0.77
C ALA A 15 16.64 -3.83 0.47
N CYS A 16 15.86 -4.88 0.74
CA CYS A 16 14.43 -4.91 0.41
C CYS A 16 13.51 -4.43 1.55
N GLN A 17 13.96 -4.48 2.81
CA GLN A 17 13.17 -4.20 4.01
C GLN A 17 12.45 -2.84 3.98
N PRO A 18 13.09 -1.68 3.67
CA PRO A 18 12.41 -0.39 3.74
C PRO A 18 11.22 -0.30 2.78
N ARG A 19 11.38 -0.86 1.58
CA ARG A 19 10.32 -0.87 0.55
C ARG A 19 9.20 -1.80 0.93
N LEU A 20 9.51 -3.01 1.38
CA LEU A 20 8.52 -4.01 1.77
C LEU A 20 7.75 -3.61 3.04
N LEU A 21 8.42 -2.96 4.00
CA LEU A 21 7.76 -2.43 5.20
C LEU A 21 6.73 -1.35 4.83
N ARG A 22 7.08 -0.47 3.89
CA ARG A 22 6.14 0.54 3.40
C ARG A 22 4.90 -0.09 2.77
N VAL A 23 5.08 -1.11 1.92
CA VAL A 23 3.95 -1.82 1.31
C VAL A 23 3.11 -2.53 2.37
N ALA A 24 3.75 -3.23 3.31
CA ALA A 24 3.07 -3.86 4.43
C ALA A 24 2.20 -2.85 5.21
N TYR A 25 2.77 -1.70 5.54
CA TYR A 25 2.06 -0.63 6.22
C TYR A 25 0.87 -0.10 5.41
N LEU A 26 1.05 0.16 4.12
CA LEU A 26 -0.05 0.59 3.24
C LEU A 26 -1.20 -0.42 3.21
N ILE A 27 -0.88 -1.70 3.32
CA ILE A 27 -1.87 -2.78 3.35
C ILE A 27 -2.55 -2.88 4.72
N CYS A 28 -1.78 -2.92 5.82
CA CYS A 28 -2.29 -3.17 7.17
C CYS A 28 -2.88 -1.91 7.81
N GLY A 29 -2.23 -0.76 7.63
CA GLY A 29 -2.55 0.49 8.29
C GLY A 29 -2.08 0.57 9.73
N ASP A 30 -1.28 -0.39 10.17
CA ASP A 30 -0.69 -0.48 11.49
C ASP A 30 0.80 -0.81 11.36
N ALA A 31 1.67 -0.03 12.04
CA ALA A 31 3.11 -0.14 11.91
C ALA A 31 3.66 -1.43 12.54
N HIS A 32 3.19 -1.79 13.72
CA HIS A 32 3.66 -2.99 14.43
C HIS A 32 3.26 -4.26 13.67
N LEU A 33 2.01 -4.31 13.20
CA LEU A 33 1.55 -5.41 12.37
C LEU A 33 2.33 -5.51 11.06
N ALA A 34 2.66 -4.39 10.44
CA ALA A 34 3.46 -4.38 9.22
C ALA A 34 4.86 -4.93 9.44
N GLU A 35 5.49 -4.57 10.57
CA GLU A 35 6.79 -5.12 10.99
C GLU A 35 6.70 -6.62 11.24
N ASP A 36 5.73 -7.09 12.00
CA ASP A 36 5.53 -8.51 12.33
C ASP A 36 5.32 -9.35 11.06
N LEU A 37 4.47 -8.87 10.15
CA LEU A 37 4.23 -9.55 8.88
C LEU A 37 5.47 -9.61 8.00
N LEU A 38 6.24 -8.52 7.94
CA LEU A 38 7.48 -8.49 7.18
C LEU A 38 8.54 -9.41 7.79
N GLN A 39 8.72 -9.38 9.10
CA GLN A 39 9.64 -10.29 9.80
C GLN A 39 9.27 -11.76 9.56
N SER A 40 7.98 -12.10 9.69
CA SER A 40 7.49 -13.45 9.39
C SER A 40 7.78 -13.86 7.94
N ALA A 41 7.57 -12.95 6.98
CA ALA A 41 7.85 -13.23 5.59
C ALA A 41 9.35 -13.42 5.31
N LEU A 42 10.21 -12.56 5.85
CA LEU A 42 11.66 -12.68 5.73
C LEU A 42 12.19 -13.96 6.38
N PHE A 43 11.67 -14.33 7.55
CA PHE A 43 12.01 -15.58 8.22
C PHE A 43 11.70 -16.81 7.34
N LYS A 44 10.52 -16.85 6.72
CA LYS A 44 10.14 -17.94 5.80
C LYS A 44 11.05 -18.02 4.56
N VAL A 45 11.58 -16.88 4.12
CA VAL A 45 12.56 -16.81 3.02
C VAL A 45 13.93 -17.29 3.50
N ALA A 46 14.38 -16.88 4.68
CA ALA A 46 15.64 -17.31 5.27
C ALA A 46 15.74 -18.84 5.34
N LEU A 47 14.67 -19.51 5.82
CA LEU A 47 14.58 -20.96 5.88
C LEU A 47 14.69 -21.67 4.50
N ARG A 48 14.53 -20.93 3.41
CA ARG A 48 14.57 -21.44 2.04
C ARG A 48 15.59 -20.72 1.19
N TRP A 49 16.52 -19.98 1.80
CA TRP A 49 17.43 -19.09 1.10
C TRP A 49 18.22 -19.80 0.02
N SER A 50 18.80 -20.97 0.32
CA SER A 50 19.57 -21.76 -0.63
C SER A 50 18.85 -22.12 -1.93
N ARG A 51 17.50 -22.17 -1.90
CA ARG A 51 16.66 -22.46 -3.06
C ARG A 51 16.12 -21.21 -3.76
N LEU A 52 16.11 -20.07 -3.05
CA LEU A 52 15.48 -18.84 -3.53
C LEU A 52 16.48 -17.80 -4.02
N ARG A 53 17.73 -17.83 -3.53
CA ARG A 53 18.75 -16.79 -3.79
C ARG A 53 19.02 -16.58 -5.28
N ASP A 54 19.10 -17.64 -6.06
CA ASP A 54 19.41 -17.59 -7.50
C ASP A 54 18.20 -17.22 -8.38
N GLY A 55 17.04 -17.00 -7.76
CA GLY A 55 15.79 -16.71 -8.45
C GLY A 55 15.29 -15.27 -8.21
N LYS A 56 14.05 -15.18 -7.78
CA LYS A 56 13.39 -13.91 -7.44
C LYS A 56 12.95 -13.88 -5.98
N PRO A 57 13.89 -13.83 -5.01
CA PRO A 57 13.59 -13.95 -3.59
C PRO A 57 12.64 -12.85 -3.12
N GLU A 58 12.77 -11.62 -3.60
CA GLU A 58 11.87 -10.53 -3.24
C GLU A 58 10.42 -10.76 -3.69
N ALA A 59 10.19 -11.30 -4.88
CA ALA A 59 8.85 -11.66 -5.33
C ALA A 59 8.21 -12.73 -4.44
N TYR A 60 9.04 -13.62 -3.88
CA TYR A 60 8.58 -14.60 -2.90
C TYR A 60 8.24 -13.95 -1.56
N VAL A 61 9.10 -13.06 -1.02
CA VAL A 61 8.79 -12.26 0.20
C VAL A 61 7.45 -11.56 0.04
N ARG A 62 7.25 -10.84 -1.07
CA ARG A 62 5.99 -10.15 -1.39
C ARG A 62 4.79 -11.09 -1.36
N THR A 63 4.90 -12.25 -2.02
CA THR A 63 3.81 -13.22 -2.06
C THR A 63 3.45 -13.73 -0.66
N VAL A 64 4.45 -14.01 0.19
CA VAL A 64 4.24 -14.45 1.58
C VAL A 64 3.59 -13.34 2.38
N LEU A 65 4.14 -12.12 2.32
CA LEU A 65 3.65 -10.95 3.02
C LEU A 65 2.16 -10.69 2.74
N TYR A 66 1.77 -10.72 1.45
CA TYR A 66 0.38 -10.45 1.07
C TYR A 66 -0.58 -11.55 1.52
N ARG A 67 -0.15 -12.82 1.46
CA ARG A 67 -0.94 -13.94 1.94
C ARG A 67 -1.13 -13.90 3.46
N ASP A 68 -0.09 -13.56 4.19
CA ASP A 68 -0.15 -13.43 5.64
C ASP A 68 -1.05 -12.27 6.05
N ALA A 69 -0.96 -11.11 5.39
CA ALA A 69 -1.86 -9.99 5.58
C ALA A 69 -3.31 -10.35 5.29
N ALA A 70 -3.58 -11.04 4.17
CA ALA A 70 -4.92 -11.49 3.82
C ALA A 70 -5.48 -12.51 4.84
N THR A 71 -4.62 -13.38 5.38
CA THR A 71 -5.01 -14.36 6.41
C THR A 71 -5.31 -13.68 7.73
N TRP A 72 -4.50 -12.70 8.14
CA TRP A 72 -4.73 -11.92 9.34
C TRP A 72 -6.09 -11.22 9.30
N TRP A 73 -6.46 -10.60 8.17
CA TRP A 73 -7.78 -9.98 8.03
C TRP A 73 -8.95 -10.96 8.08
N ARG A 74 -8.77 -12.16 7.56
CA ARG A 74 -9.80 -13.19 7.69
C ARG A 74 -10.02 -13.61 9.13
N ARG A 75 -8.96 -13.66 9.93
CA ARG A 75 -9.04 -13.93 11.38
C ARG A 75 -9.69 -12.78 12.13
N LEU A 76 -9.19 -11.55 11.92
CA LEU A 76 -9.74 -10.35 12.55
C LEU A 76 -11.25 -10.19 12.30
N ARG A 77 -11.74 -10.53 11.10
CA ARG A 77 -13.18 -10.48 10.82
C ARG A 77 -14.01 -11.50 11.58
N ARG A 78 -13.45 -12.61 12.00
CA ARG A 78 -14.14 -13.59 12.84
C ARG A 78 -14.22 -13.12 14.28
N GLU A 79 -13.22 -12.38 14.74
CA GLU A 79 -13.11 -11.90 16.11
C GLU A 79 -13.81 -10.57 16.33
N VAL A 80 -13.85 -9.70 15.32
CA VAL A 80 -14.42 -8.35 15.38
C VAL A 80 -15.75 -8.29 14.63
N SER A 81 -16.77 -8.95 15.18
CA SER A 81 -18.17 -8.70 14.79
C SER A 81 -18.73 -7.40 15.40
N VAL A 82 -18.00 -6.69 16.26
CA VAL A 82 -18.58 -5.62 17.15
C VAL A 82 -17.69 -4.38 17.34
N ALA A 83 -16.56 -4.18 16.69
CA ALA A 83 -15.80 -2.96 16.96
C ALA A 83 -15.39 -2.20 15.71
N SER A 84 -15.52 -0.88 15.80
CA SER A 84 -15.00 0.10 14.82
C SER A 84 -13.50 -0.16 14.55
N PRO A 85 -13.02 -0.03 13.30
CA PRO A 85 -11.61 -0.20 13.02
C PRO A 85 -10.77 0.73 13.90
N PRO A 86 -9.66 0.25 14.49
CA PRO A 86 -8.78 1.12 15.26
C PRO A 86 -8.26 2.25 14.38
N GLU A 87 -8.22 3.46 14.92
CA GLU A 87 -7.62 4.61 14.22
C GLU A 87 -6.14 4.34 13.95
N PRO A 88 -5.68 4.59 12.72
CA PRO A 88 -4.28 4.35 12.37
C PRO A 88 -3.37 5.27 13.17
N ARG A 89 -2.54 4.70 14.01
CA ARG A 89 -1.47 5.43 14.69
C ARG A 89 -0.31 5.61 13.73
N MET A 90 -0.28 6.75 13.04
CA MET A 90 0.90 7.17 12.29
C MET A 90 1.96 7.70 13.25
N ARG A 91 3.13 7.06 13.30
CA ARG A 91 4.35 7.77 13.67
C ARG A 91 4.73 8.64 12.47
N ALA A 92 4.63 9.95 12.64
CA ALA A 92 5.19 10.92 11.71
C ALA A 92 6.71 10.94 11.96
N ASP A 93 7.44 10.04 11.34
CA ASP A 93 8.87 10.22 11.19
C ASP A 93 9.10 11.10 9.95
N SER A 94 9.48 12.34 10.26
CA SER A 94 10.24 13.34 9.52
C SER A 94 10.44 13.15 8.01
N ASP A 95 10.22 14.24 7.27
CA ASP A 95 10.63 14.52 5.88
C ASP A 95 9.90 13.78 4.73
N GLU A 96 8.79 13.12 4.99
CA GLU A 96 8.02 12.51 3.90
C GLU A 96 7.12 13.54 3.19
N VAL A 97 7.27 13.57 1.87
CA VAL A 97 6.50 14.36 0.92
C VAL A 97 5.02 14.41 1.34
N PRO A 98 4.39 15.61 1.41
CA PRO A 98 3.00 15.80 1.88
C PRO A 98 1.99 14.84 1.24
N LEU A 99 2.19 14.48 -0.03
CA LEU A 99 1.36 13.54 -0.78
C LEU A 99 1.33 12.13 -0.18
N ARG A 100 2.45 11.64 0.36
CA ARG A 100 2.51 10.30 0.97
C ARG A 100 1.71 10.21 2.26
N VAL A 101 1.74 11.27 3.05
CA VAL A 101 0.96 11.38 4.28
C VAL A 101 -0.54 11.43 3.95
N VAL A 102 -0.93 12.21 2.95
CA VAL A 102 -2.32 12.30 2.49
C VAL A 102 -2.80 10.96 1.95
N LEU A 103 -1.99 10.26 1.16
CA LEU A 103 -2.31 8.92 0.64
C LEU A 103 -2.49 7.90 1.78
N ALA A 104 -1.56 7.86 2.73
CA ALA A 104 -1.65 6.93 3.87
C ALA A 104 -2.91 7.20 4.71
N ARG A 105 -3.24 8.47 4.98
CA ARG A 105 -4.48 8.87 5.66
C ARG A 105 -5.73 8.49 4.88
N ALA A 106 -5.76 8.69 3.58
CA ALA A 106 -6.90 8.31 2.75
C ALA A 106 -7.09 6.78 2.72
N LEU A 107 -6.00 6.02 2.55
CA LEU A 107 -6.02 4.56 2.58
C LEU A 107 -6.45 4.03 3.96
N SER A 108 -6.05 4.68 5.05
CA SER A 108 -6.41 4.24 6.40
C SER A 108 -7.92 4.28 6.66
N ARG A 109 -8.65 5.14 5.97
CA ARG A 109 -10.12 5.24 6.05
C ARG A 109 -10.87 4.22 5.20
N LEU A 110 -10.16 3.45 4.39
CA LEU A 110 -10.72 2.31 3.66
C LEU A 110 -10.78 1.07 4.55
N THR A 111 -11.71 0.17 4.25
CA THR A 111 -11.67 -1.14 4.90
C THR A 111 -10.38 -1.89 4.50
N PRO A 112 -9.86 -2.78 5.33
CA PRO A 112 -8.64 -3.54 5.02
C PRO A 112 -8.69 -4.23 3.65
N LYS A 113 -9.84 -4.80 3.26
CA LYS A 113 -10.01 -5.41 1.93
C LYS A 113 -9.89 -4.41 0.79
N GLN A 114 -10.54 -3.26 0.92
CA GLN A 114 -10.49 -2.19 -0.08
C GLN A 114 -9.07 -1.66 -0.24
N ARG A 115 -8.38 -1.45 0.87
CA ARG A 115 -6.99 -1.00 0.91
C ARG A 115 -6.05 -1.99 0.23
N ALA A 116 -6.14 -3.27 0.57
CA ALA A 116 -5.32 -4.30 -0.05
C ALA A 116 -5.52 -4.40 -1.55
N VAL A 117 -6.77 -4.36 -2.00
CA VAL A 117 -7.07 -4.39 -3.43
C VAL A 117 -6.43 -3.19 -4.14
N LEU A 118 -6.56 -1.96 -3.60
CA LEU A 118 -5.94 -0.78 -4.21
C LEU A 118 -4.41 -0.87 -4.21
N VAL A 119 -3.80 -1.27 -3.09
CA VAL A 119 -2.34 -1.39 -3.00
C VAL A 119 -1.82 -2.43 -4.01
N LEU A 120 -2.44 -3.61 -4.08
CA LEU A 120 -2.00 -4.64 -5.03
C LEU A 120 -2.22 -4.24 -6.49
N ARG A 121 -3.36 -3.61 -6.81
CA ARG A 121 -3.70 -3.23 -8.18
C ARG A 121 -2.88 -2.04 -8.69
N PHE A 122 -2.72 -1.00 -7.87
CA PHE A 122 -2.22 0.30 -8.33
C PHE A 122 -0.84 0.65 -7.79
N PHE A 123 -0.42 0.09 -6.69
CA PHE A 123 0.92 0.32 -6.14
C PHE A 123 1.90 -0.80 -6.54
N GLU A 124 1.41 -2.04 -6.59
CA GLU A 124 2.18 -3.24 -6.94
C GLU A 124 1.95 -3.72 -8.39
N ASP A 125 1.13 -3.01 -9.17
CA ASP A 125 0.83 -3.27 -10.58
C ASP A 125 0.36 -4.73 -10.87
N HIS A 126 -0.35 -5.35 -9.90
CA HIS A 126 -0.92 -6.67 -10.12
C HIS A 126 -2.15 -6.59 -11.03
N THR A 127 -2.32 -7.59 -11.90
CA THR A 127 -3.58 -7.80 -12.62
C THR A 127 -4.70 -8.16 -11.66
N GLU A 128 -5.95 -8.03 -12.08
CA GLU A 128 -7.11 -8.47 -11.28
C GLU A 128 -7.03 -9.96 -10.93
N ALA A 129 -6.62 -10.78 -11.90
CA ALA A 129 -6.45 -12.22 -11.69
C ALA A 129 -5.35 -12.51 -10.65
N ARG A 130 -4.21 -11.82 -10.74
CA ARG A 130 -3.12 -11.97 -9.77
C ARG A 130 -3.54 -11.49 -8.38
N THR A 131 -4.24 -10.36 -8.29
CA THR A 131 -4.78 -9.85 -7.02
C THR A 131 -5.76 -10.84 -6.39
N ALA A 132 -6.66 -11.41 -7.19
CA ALA A 132 -7.62 -12.43 -6.75
C ALA A 132 -6.91 -13.66 -6.18
N GLN A 133 -5.89 -14.17 -6.89
CA GLN A 133 -5.07 -15.29 -6.46
C GLN A 133 -4.35 -15.03 -5.14
N VAL A 134 -3.74 -13.83 -4.99
CA VAL A 134 -3.00 -13.44 -3.78
C VAL A 134 -3.93 -13.32 -2.58
N LEU A 135 -5.08 -12.66 -2.76
CA LEU A 135 -6.05 -12.43 -1.68
C LEU A 135 -6.96 -13.63 -1.39
N GLY A 136 -6.94 -14.67 -2.25
CA GLY A 136 -7.82 -15.83 -2.12
C GLY A 136 -9.30 -15.50 -2.29
N VAL A 137 -9.62 -14.62 -3.26
CA VAL A 137 -10.99 -14.20 -3.60
C VAL A 137 -11.25 -14.36 -5.10
N SER A 138 -12.50 -14.20 -5.56
CA SER A 138 -12.81 -14.20 -6.98
C SER A 138 -12.39 -12.90 -7.68
N VAL A 139 -12.15 -12.95 -8.99
CA VAL A 139 -11.88 -11.76 -9.81
C VAL A 139 -13.05 -10.77 -9.74
N GLY A 140 -14.29 -11.26 -9.72
CA GLY A 140 -15.48 -10.43 -9.52
C GLY A 140 -15.45 -9.66 -8.19
N THR A 141 -14.97 -10.30 -7.10
CA THR A 141 -14.76 -9.63 -5.81
C THR A 141 -13.69 -8.54 -5.91
N VAL A 142 -12.58 -8.78 -6.63
CA VAL A 142 -11.55 -7.75 -6.84
C VAL A 142 -12.13 -6.56 -7.58
N LYS A 143 -12.85 -6.77 -8.68
CA LYS A 143 -13.51 -5.71 -9.45
C LYS A 143 -14.46 -4.86 -8.60
N SER A 144 -15.37 -5.52 -7.87
CA SER A 144 -16.33 -4.82 -7.03
C SER A 144 -15.68 -4.05 -5.90
N GLN A 145 -14.67 -4.63 -5.22
CA GLN A 145 -13.93 -3.95 -4.14
C GLN A 145 -13.10 -2.79 -4.68
N THR A 146 -12.49 -2.92 -5.88
CA THR A 146 -11.79 -1.82 -6.55
C THR A 146 -12.74 -0.65 -6.81
N ALA A 147 -13.90 -0.90 -7.41
CA ALA A 147 -14.88 0.15 -7.74
C ALA A 147 -15.38 0.88 -6.47
N VAL A 148 -15.71 0.13 -5.41
CA VAL A 148 -16.14 0.71 -4.13
C VAL A 148 -15.01 1.51 -3.47
N ALA A 149 -13.79 0.98 -3.48
CA ALA A 149 -12.64 1.62 -2.86
C ALA A 149 -12.27 2.93 -3.57
N LEU A 150 -12.26 2.96 -4.91
CA LEU A 150 -12.01 4.16 -5.71
C LEU A 150 -13.08 5.23 -5.47
N ARG A 151 -14.36 4.85 -5.44
CA ARG A 151 -15.45 5.78 -5.12
C ARG A 151 -15.26 6.41 -3.75
N ARG A 152 -14.89 5.61 -2.74
CA ARG A 152 -14.63 6.11 -1.40
C ARG A 152 -13.38 6.98 -1.34
N LEU A 153 -12.33 6.65 -2.09
CA LEU A 153 -11.11 7.44 -2.18
C LEU A 153 -11.39 8.83 -2.80
N ARG A 154 -12.22 8.91 -3.85
CA ARG A 154 -12.64 10.20 -4.45
C ARG A 154 -13.35 11.10 -3.43
N GLN A 155 -14.16 10.53 -2.54
CA GLN A 155 -14.85 11.29 -1.50
C GLN A 155 -13.88 11.80 -0.42
N LEU A 156 -12.87 10.99 -0.08
CA LEU A 156 -11.94 11.28 1.01
C LEU A 156 -10.75 12.16 0.59
N ALA A 157 -10.30 12.03 -0.64
CA ALA A 157 -9.15 12.71 -1.20
C ALA A 157 -9.28 12.77 -2.74
N PRO A 158 -10.03 13.75 -3.27
CA PRO A 158 -10.28 13.87 -4.71
C PRO A 158 -9.00 13.90 -5.54
N ASP A 159 -8.00 14.68 -5.09
CA ASP A 159 -6.72 14.83 -5.79
C ASP A 159 -5.93 13.52 -5.92
N LEU A 160 -6.14 12.55 -5.01
CA LEU A 160 -5.50 11.24 -5.07
C LEU A 160 -6.23 10.26 -5.98
N SER A 161 -7.52 10.43 -6.21
CA SER A 161 -8.29 9.55 -7.08
C SER A 161 -7.82 9.64 -8.53
N ASP A 162 -7.51 10.84 -9.00
CA ASP A 162 -7.02 11.09 -10.35
C ASP A 162 -5.65 10.44 -10.58
N LEU A 163 -4.76 10.47 -9.58
CA LEU A 163 -3.46 9.79 -9.64
C LEU A 163 -3.59 8.26 -9.72
N VAL A 164 -4.56 7.69 -9.03
CA VAL A 164 -4.81 6.24 -9.05
C VAL A 164 -5.41 5.81 -10.39
N GLU A 165 -6.30 6.61 -10.97
CA GLU A 165 -6.90 6.33 -12.28
C GLU A 165 -5.90 6.42 -13.42
N LEU A 166 -5.01 7.41 -13.40
CA LEU A 166 -3.91 7.52 -14.38
C LEU A 166 -3.03 6.27 -14.39
N ARG A 167 -2.77 5.65 -13.23
CA ARG A 167 -2.04 4.38 -13.14
C ARG A 167 -2.86 3.18 -13.65
N GLY A 168 -4.14 3.16 -13.37
CA GLY A 168 -5.04 2.09 -13.82
C GLY A 168 -5.27 2.06 -15.32
N ALA A 169 -5.12 3.20 -16.00
CA ALA A 169 -5.24 3.34 -17.46
C ALA A 169 -3.93 3.07 -18.25
N GLY A 170 -2.90 2.49 -17.60
CA GLY A 170 -1.62 2.17 -18.24
C GLY A 170 -0.61 3.32 -18.22
N GLY A 171 -0.85 4.36 -17.42
CA GLY A 171 0.09 5.46 -17.21
C GLY A 171 1.38 5.00 -16.53
N THR A 172 2.54 5.41 -17.07
CA THR A 172 3.84 5.06 -16.51
C THR A 172 4.08 5.77 -15.18
N PRO A 173 4.92 5.22 -14.27
CA PRO A 173 5.29 5.86 -13.00
C PRO A 173 5.80 7.30 -13.14
N ARG A 174 6.40 7.61 -14.29
CA ARG A 174 6.96 8.92 -14.63
C ARG A 174 5.86 9.97 -14.90
N GLN A 175 4.75 9.57 -15.51
CA GLN A 175 3.61 10.46 -15.78
C GLN A 175 2.85 10.80 -14.49
N VAL A 176 2.76 9.86 -13.56
CA VAL A 176 2.16 10.08 -12.23
C VAL A 176 2.99 11.05 -11.39
N ALA A 177 4.33 10.95 -11.46
CA ALA A 177 5.24 11.86 -10.78
C ALA A 177 5.16 13.30 -11.33
N GLN A 178 4.97 13.45 -12.64
CA GLN A 178 4.84 14.76 -13.30
C GLN A 178 3.46 15.41 -13.05
N ALA A 179 2.39 14.64 -13.00
CA ALA A 179 1.04 15.16 -12.68
C ALA A 179 0.93 15.68 -11.23
N GLY A 180 1.72 15.15 -10.30
CA GLY A 180 1.77 15.60 -8.89
C GLY A 180 2.60 16.87 -8.65
N ILE A 181 3.32 17.38 -9.66
CA ILE A 181 4.23 18.54 -9.52
C ILE A 181 3.55 19.84 -9.99
N VAL A 182 2.42 19.79 -10.68
CA VAL A 182 1.69 20.99 -11.08
C VAL A 182 0.96 21.57 -9.86
N HIS A 183 1.65 22.41 -9.14
CA HIS A 183 1.12 23.28 -8.10
C HIS A 183 0.07 24.19 -8.73
N LYS A 184 -1.20 23.94 -8.49
CA LYS A 184 -2.26 24.86 -8.84
C LYS A 184 -2.18 26.03 -7.85
N PRO A 185 -1.89 27.27 -8.28
CA PRO A 185 -1.78 28.39 -7.36
C PRO A 185 -3.12 28.59 -6.66
N ALA A 186 -3.06 28.79 -5.35
CA ALA A 186 -4.21 29.11 -4.52
C ALA A 186 -5.02 30.25 -5.16
N ARG A 187 -6.29 29.98 -5.40
CA ARG A 187 -7.27 30.97 -5.90
C ARG A 187 -7.38 32.08 -4.85
N LYS A 188 -6.77 33.25 -5.13
CA LYS A 188 -6.91 34.47 -4.35
C LYS A 188 -8.41 34.74 -4.16
N LEU A 189 -8.88 34.66 -2.94
CA LEU A 189 -10.14 35.26 -2.54
C LEU A 189 -9.99 36.78 -2.74
N ALA A 190 -10.55 37.28 -3.84
CA ALA A 190 -10.69 38.71 -4.07
C ALA A 190 -11.59 39.28 -2.98
N GLY A 191 -10.99 40.10 -2.12
CA GLY A 191 -11.70 40.85 -1.13
C GLY A 191 -12.74 41.76 -1.80
N ARG A 192 -13.96 41.67 -1.30
CA ARG A 192 -15.04 42.61 -1.58
C ARG A 192 -14.86 43.78 -0.60
N GLU A 193 -14.10 44.80 -0.99
CA GLU A 193 -14.14 46.07 -0.31
C GLU A 193 -15.44 46.78 -0.72
N GLY A 194 -16.33 46.90 0.24
CA GLY A 194 -17.50 47.76 0.14
C GLY A 194 -17.09 49.19 0.42
N GLY A 195 -17.16 50.06 -0.59
CA GLY A 195 -17.15 51.48 -0.40
C GLY A 195 -18.52 51.95 0.09
N GLY A 196 -18.52 52.59 1.27
CA GLY A 196 -19.67 53.33 1.74
C GLY A 196 -19.62 54.77 1.25
N GLN A 197 -20.76 55.30 1.00
CA GLN A 197 -21.22 56.64 1.28
C GLN A 197 -22.69 56.60 1.61
#